data_ccbfc8cc05aa458ba78428f428feaac1
#
_entry.id   ccbfc8cc05aa458ba78428f428feaac1
#
_cell.length_a   1.000
_cell.length_b   1.000
_cell.length_c   1.000
_cell.angle_alpha   90.00
_cell.angle_beta   90.00
_cell.angle_gamma   90.00
#
_symmetry.space_group_name_H-M   'P 1'
#
loop_
_entity.id
_entity.type
_entity.pdbx_description
1 polymer ?
#
loop_
_entity_poly.entity_id
_entity_poly.type
_entity_poly.pdbx_seq_one_letter_code
_entity_poly.pdbx_strand_id
1 'polypeptide(L)'
;MKIALLGYGKMGKAIESIAEDRGHEIGVAIDDEDDWMNKLEALRECDMAVDFSTPATVVGNIMRCFDLDMPVVVGTTGWYDQLESVVHDCQQRGQALFVASNFSIGMNMMFELNRRLAQLMNRYEDYQVEITETHHVHKLDAPSGTAITLANDIIEELDRKEEWQLKDGEGRHRRLKKDVVPITSVREGEVAGIHEVVYESDVDTLMLRHSAKSRRGLALGAVLACEFMKGRKGYYTMKDMLE
;
A
#
# COMPACT_ATOMS: atom_id res chain seq x y z
N MET A 1 -14.68 17.33 -5.96
CA MET A 1 -15.11 16.13 -6.69
C MET A 1 -16.16 15.42 -5.86
N LYS A 2 -17.07 14.73 -6.54
CA LYS A 2 -18.03 13.83 -5.91
C LYS A 2 -17.49 12.40 -6.02
N ILE A 3 -17.23 11.76 -4.89
CA ILE A 3 -16.52 10.48 -4.80
C ILE A 3 -17.49 9.37 -4.39
N ALA A 4 -17.45 8.23 -5.06
CA ALA A 4 -18.15 7.01 -4.66
C ALA A 4 -17.21 6.13 -3.83
N LEU A 5 -17.71 5.55 -2.73
CA LEU A 5 -16.98 4.59 -1.91
C LEU A 5 -17.49 3.18 -2.19
N LEU A 6 -16.62 2.29 -2.64
CA LEU A 6 -16.89 0.86 -2.80
C LEU A 6 -16.24 0.12 -1.62
N GLY A 7 -17.09 -0.33 -0.69
CA GLY A 7 -16.72 -0.78 0.64
C GLY A 7 -16.76 0.35 1.68
N TYR A 8 -17.67 0.24 2.65
CA TYR A 8 -17.89 1.29 3.67
C TYR A 8 -17.53 0.82 5.09
N GLY A 9 -16.44 0.07 5.17
CA GLY A 9 -15.83 -0.37 6.43
C GLY A 9 -14.98 0.73 7.11
N LYS A 10 -13.98 0.31 7.87
CA LYS A 10 -13.07 1.23 8.60
C LYS A 10 -12.31 2.19 7.67
N MET A 11 -11.90 1.70 6.48
CA MET A 11 -11.20 2.55 5.51
C MET A 11 -12.15 3.48 4.78
N GLY A 12 -13.30 3.02 4.32
CA GLY A 12 -14.31 3.87 3.67
C GLY A 12 -14.68 5.08 4.53
N LYS A 13 -14.96 4.86 5.83
CA LYS A 13 -15.25 5.94 6.80
C LYS A 13 -14.08 6.90 7.02
N ALA A 14 -12.86 6.40 7.02
CA ALA A 14 -11.67 7.25 7.14
C ALA A 14 -11.44 8.10 5.87
N ILE A 15 -11.70 7.54 4.69
CA ILE A 15 -11.62 8.23 3.40
C ILE A 15 -12.69 9.31 3.31
N GLU A 16 -13.94 9.03 3.70
CA GLU A 16 -15.03 10.01 3.77
C GLU A 16 -14.60 11.24 4.59
N SER A 17 -14.15 11.04 5.85
CA SER A 17 -13.69 12.14 6.70
C SER A 17 -12.57 12.98 6.07
N ILE A 18 -11.61 12.36 5.39
CA ILE A 18 -10.52 13.06 4.74
C ILE A 18 -10.98 13.78 3.47
N ALA A 19 -11.87 13.15 2.69
CA ALA A 19 -12.44 13.74 1.48
C ALA A 19 -13.21 15.02 1.82
N GLU A 20 -14.06 14.99 2.85
CA GLU A 20 -14.81 16.16 3.34
C GLU A 20 -13.87 17.26 3.86
N ASP A 21 -12.87 16.92 4.69
CA ASP A 21 -11.84 17.85 5.18
C ASP A 21 -11.10 18.57 4.01
N ARG A 22 -11.01 17.93 2.84
CA ARG A 22 -10.38 18.45 1.62
C ARG A 22 -11.35 19.11 0.64
N GLY A 23 -12.62 19.24 1.02
CA GLY A 23 -13.64 19.90 0.19
C GLY A 23 -14.19 19.02 -0.94
N HIS A 24 -14.14 17.71 -0.80
CA HIS A 24 -14.81 16.76 -1.67
C HIS A 24 -16.13 16.31 -1.04
N GLU A 25 -17.03 15.80 -1.86
CA GLU A 25 -18.33 15.27 -1.46
C GLU A 25 -18.32 13.73 -1.64
N ILE A 26 -18.87 12.99 -0.67
CA ILE A 26 -19.18 11.58 -0.87
C ILE A 26 -20.61 11.50 -1.45
N GLY A 27 -20.68 11.11 -2.72
CA GLY A 27 -21.94 11.00 -3.43
C GLY A 27 -22.72 9.75 -3.08
N VAL A 28 -22.02 8.65 -2.85
CA VAL A 28 -22.62 7.35 -2.52
C VAL A 28 -21.60 6.43 -1.87
N ALA A 29 -22.10 5.53 -1.01
CA ALA A 29 -21.37 4.36 -0.52
C ALA A 29 -22.08 3.09 -0.96
N ILE A 30 -21.34 2.16 -1.55
CA ILE A 30 -21.75 0.84 -2.04
C ILE A 30 -21.06 -0.21 -1.21
N ASP A 31 -21.79 -1.04 -0.50
CA ASP A 31 -21.23 -2.05 0.39
C ASP A 31 -21.62 -3.49 -0.01
N ASP A 32 -22.71 -3.65 -0.75
CA ASP A 32 -23.24 -4.93 -1.22
C ASP A 32 -23.92 -4.86 -2.59
N GLU A 33 -24.46 -5.98 -3.08
CA GLU A 33 -25.17 -6.08 -4.37
C GLU A 33 -26.49 -5.30 -4.38
N ASP A 34 -27.19 -5.20 -3.26
CA ASP A 34 -28.44 -4.44 -3.17
C ASP A 34 -28.15 -2.93 -3.35
N ASP A 35 -27.04 -2.46 -2.82
CA ASP A 35 -26.55 -1.10 -3.02
C ASP A 35 -26.23 -0.82 -4.50
N TRP A 36 -25.56 -1.77 -5.19
CA TRP A 36 -25.30 -1.65 -6.63
C TRP A 36 -26.58 -1.49 -7.44
N MET A 37 -27.64 -2.22 -7.09
CA MET A 37 -28.93 -2.13 -7.80
C MET A 37 -29.69 -0.84 -7.46
N ASN A 38 -29.69 -0.43 -6.19
CA ASN A 38 -30.55 0.65 -5.72
C ASN A 38 -29.92 2.04 -5.79
N LYS A 39 -28.57 2.13 -5.88
CA LYS A 39 -27.83 3.40 -5.82
C LYS A 39 -27.10 3.74 -7.12
N LEU A 40 -27.39 3.02 -8.21
CA LEU A 40 -26.70 3.19 -9.50
C LEU A 40 -26.78 4.63 -10.05
N GLU A 41 -27.93 5.29 -9.90
CA GLU A 41 -28.11 6.67 -10.37
C GLU A 41 -27.21 7.64 -9.56
N ALA A 42 -27.14 7.48 -8.25
CA ALA A 42 -26.24 8.30 -7.42
C ALA A 42 -24.75 8.01 -7.73
N LEU A 43 -24.41 6.76 -8.07
CA LEU A 43 -23.08 6.38 -8.50
C LEU A 43 -22.70 7.09 -9.82
N ARG A 44 -23.59 7.14 -10.79
CA ARG A 44 -23.38 7.83 -12.09
C ARG A 44 -23.10 9.33 -11.97
N GLU A 45 -23.55 9.95 -10.88
CA GLU A 45 -23.29 11.36 -10.60
C GLU A 45 -21.91 11.61 -9.97
N CYS A 46 -21.16 10.56 -9.63
CA CYS A 46 -19.83 10.67 -9.04
C CYS A 46 -18.75 10.85 -10.12
N ASP A 47 -17.72 11.60 -9.77
CA ASP A 47 -16.56 11.85 -10.66
C ASP A 47 -15.57 10.67 -10.63
N MET A 48 -15.56 9.88 -9.53
CA MET A 48 -14.56 8.85 -9.27
C MET A 48 -15.03 7.85 -8.21
N ALA A 49 -14.60 6.61 -8.32
CA ALA A 49 -14.79 5.59 -7.29
C ALA A 49 -13.49 5.30 -6.53
N VAL A 50 -13.63 4.95 -5.24
CA VAL A 50 -12.54 4.45 -4.40
C VAL A 50 -12.92 3.10 -3.83
N ASP A 51 -12.15 2.05 -4.14
CA ASP A 51 -12.44 0.69 -3.71
C ASP A 51 -11.53 0.26 -2.54
N PHE A 52 -12.15 0.01 -1.39
CA PHE A 52 -11.60 -0.67 -0.24
C PHE A 52 -12.59 -1.74 0.24
N SER A 53 -12.95 -2.63 -0.66
CA SER A 53 -13.91 -3.72 -0.46
C SER A 53 -13.22 -5.03 -0.03
N THR A 54 -13.44 -6.11 -0.75
CA THR A 54 -12.84 -7.43 -0.48
C THR A 54 -12.15 -8.01 -1.72
N PRO A 55 -11.19 -8.94 -1.55
CA PRO A 55 -10.55 -9.61 -2.69
C PRO A 55 -11.54 -10.31 -3.64
N ALA A 56 -12.67 -10.77 -3.11
CA ALA A 56 -13.70 -11.47 -3.89
C ALA A 56 -14.53 -10.54 -4.77
N THR A 57 -14.66 -9.26 -4.41
CA THR A 57 -15.58 -8.32 -5.08
C THR A 57 -14.86 -7.26 -5.91
N VAL A 58 -13.62 -6.94 -5.61
CA VAL A 58 -12.88 -5.81 -6.18
C VAL A 58 -12.79 -5.83 -7.71
N VAL A 59 -12.51 -6.98 -8.33
CA VAL A 59 -12.41 -7.08 -9.80
C VAL A 59 -13.78 -6.80 -10.44
N GLY A 60 -14.86 -7.36 -9.89
CA GLY A 60 -16.22 -7.05 -10.33
C GLY A 60 -16.56 -5.57 -10.20
N ASN A 61 -16.16 -4.94 -9.09
CA ASN A 61 -16.36 -3.51 -8.87
C ASN A 61 -15.59 -2.67 -9.89
N ILE A 62 -14.34 -3.01 -10.19
CA ILE A 62 -13.51 -2.33 -11.21
C ILE A 62 -14.20 -2.42 -12.57
N MET A 63 -14.66 -3.61 -12.99
CA MET A 63 -15.32 -3.80 -14.27
C MET A 63 -16.61 -2.99 -14.38
N ARG A 64 -17.43 -2.93 -13.32
CA ARG A 64 -18.63 -2.09 -13.25
C ARG A 64 -18.29 -0.59 -13.37
N CYS A 65 -17.19 -0.13 -12.73
CA CYS A 65 -16.70 1.24 -12.90
C CYS A 65 -16.29 1.50 -14.37
N PHE A 66 -15.61 0.56 -15.01
CA PHE A 66 -15.27 0.68 -16.44
C PHE A 66 -16.51 0.73 -17.35
N ASP A 67 -17.56 -0.03 -17.04
CA ASP A 67 -18.84 0.00 -17.78
C ASP A 67 -19.56 1.35 -17.65
N LEU A 68 -19.27 2.09 -16.57
CA LEU A 68 -19.80 3.44 -16.32
C LEU A 68 -18.85 4.57 -16.78
N ASP A 69 -17.72 4.25 -17.42
CA ASP A 69 -16.66 5.19 -17.77
C ASP A 69 -16.11 5.97 -16.54
N MET A 70 -16.16 5.35 -15.37
CA MET A 70 -15.80 5.94 -14.08
C MET A 70 -14.37 5.58 -13.69
N PRO A 71 -13.47 6.56 -13.46
CA PRO A 71 -12.15 6.34 -12.88
C PRO A 71 -12.24 5.65 -11.53
N VAL A 72 -11.31 4.72 -11.24
CA VAL A 72 -11.33 4.00 -9.97
C VAL A 72 -9.94 3.93 -9.33
N VAL A 73 -9.89 4.24 -8.04
CA VAL A 73 -8.72 4.12 -7.16
C VAL A 73 -8.91 2.90 -6.26
N VAL A 74 -8.00 1.93 -6.31
CA VAL A 74 -8.14 0.62 -5.68
C VAL A 74 -7.09 0.40 -4.61
N GLY A 75 -7.54 0.22 -3.36
CA GLY A 75 -6.71 -0.13 -2.22
C GLY A 75 -6.98 -1.53 -1.67
N THR A 76 -7.96 -2.24 -2.19
CA THR A 76 -8.20 -3.64 -1.88
C THR A 76 -7.02 -4.48 -2.33
N THR A 77 -6.55 -5.38 -1.47
CA THR A 77 -5.41 -6.29 -1.73
C THR A 77 -5.89 -7.73 -1.89
N GLY A 78 -4.98 -8.64 -2.30
CA GLY A 78 -5.27 -10.09 -2.40
C GLY A 78 -5.97 -10.52 -3.69
N TRP A 79 -5.84 -9.73 -4.79
CA TRP A 79 -6.40 -10.01 -6.12
C TRP A 79 -5.38 -9.82 -7.26
N TYR A 80 -4.10 -9.65 -6.92
CA TYR A 80 -3.05 -9.27 -7.87
C TYR A 80 -2.72 -10.34 -8.91
N ASP A 81 -3.17 -11.58 -8.71
CA ASP A 81 -3.18 -12.63 -9.74
C ASP A 81 -4.01 -12.26 -10.98
N GLN A 82 -4.99 -11.35 -10.82
CA GLN A 82 -5.84 -10.83 -11.90
C GLN A 82 -5.41 -9.44 -12.40
N LEU A 83 -4.41 -8.81 -11.77
CA LEU A 83 -4.01 -7.42 -12.06
C LEU A 83 -3.64 -7.21 -13.54
N GLU A 84 -2.85 -8.10 -14.11
CA GLU A 84 -2.40 -7.99 -15.51
C GLU A 84 -3.59 -7.96 -16.48
N SER A 85 -4.58 -8.84 -16.28
CA SER A 85 -5.80 -8.87 -17.09
C SER A 85 -6.62 -7.59 -16.94
N VAL A 86 -6.78 -7.08 -15.72
CA VAL A 86 -7.53 -5.85 -15.42
C VAL A 86 -6.83 -4.63 -16.02
N VAL A 87 -5.51 -4.55 -15.96
CA VAL A 87 -4.72 -3.48 -16.59
C VAL A 87 -4.85 -3.53 -18.11
N HIS A 88 -4.82 -4.73 -18.70
CA HIS A 88 -5.06 -4.89 -20.13
C HIS A 88 -6.44 -4.36 -20.55
N ASP A 89 -7.50 -4.74 -19.83
CA ASP A 89 -8.87 -4.26 -20.08
C ASP A 89 -8.99 -2.73 -19.90
N CYS A 90 -8.35 -2.18 -18.87
CA CYS A 90 -8.26 -0.74 -18.65
C CYS A 90 -7.69 -0.02 -19.88
N GLN A 91 -6.57 -0.51 -20.41
CA GLN A 91 -5.89 0.07 -21.57
C GLN A 91 -6.71 -0.08 -22.86
N GLN A 92 -7.26 -1.29 -23.13
CA GLN A 92 -8.06 -1.55 -24.31
C GLN A 92 -9.35 -0.71 -24.38
N ARG A 93 -9.95 -0.47 -23.22
CA ARG A 93 -11.20 0.30 -23.09
C ARG A 93 -10.97 1.80 -22.86
N GLY A 94 -9.71 2.27 -22.79
CA GLY A 94 -9.36 3.65 -22.49
C GLY A 94 -9.87 4.14 -21.13
N GLN A 95 -9.87 3.24 -20.13
CA GLN A 95 -10.34 3.51 -18.78
C GLN A 95 -9.25 4.14 -17.89
N ALA A 96 -9.58 4.45 -16.65
CA ALA A 96 -8.69 5.06 -15.68
C ALA A 96 -8.64 4.22 -14.39
N LEU A 97 -7.49 3.67 -14.07
CA LEU A 97 -7.27 2.77 -12.94
C LEU A 97 -6.03 3.22 -12.15
N PHE A 98 -6.18 3.38 -10.85
CA PHE A 98 -5.06 3.56 -9.93
C PHE A 98 -5.05 2.41 -8.92
N VAL A 99 -3.92 1.72 -8.76
CA VAL A 99 -3.80 0.60 -7.80
C VAL A 99 -2.62 0.82 -6.87
N ALA A 100 -2.86 0.64 -5.57
CA ALA A 100 -1.78 0.59 -4.60
C ALA A 100 -2.09 -0.38 -3.47
N SER A 101 -1.08 -1.14 -3.04
CA SER A 101 -1.16 -1.98 -1.83
C SER A 101 -1.02 -1.18 -0.54
N ASN A 102 -0.46 0.02 -0.62
CA ASN A 102 -0.28 0.94 0.49
C ASN A 102 -0.38 2.39 0.01
N PHE A 103 -1.33 3.16 0.52
CA PHE A 103 -1.56 4.56 0.16
C PHE A 103 -0.83 5.56 1.06
N SER A 104 -0.07 5.13 2.07
CA SER A 104 0.69 6.05 2.91
C SER A 104 1.80 6.72 2.10
N ILE A 105 1.72 8.03 1.93
CA ILE A 105 2.76 8.83 1.23
C ILE A 105 4.12 8.61 1.87
N GLY A 106 4.20 8.72 3.22
CA GLY A 106 5.47 8.51 3.93
C GLY A 106 6.03 7.10 3.77
N MET A 107 5.15 6.07 3.68
CA MET A 107 5.61 4.70 3.47
C MET A 107 6.13 4.48 2.04
N ASN A 108 5.48 5.05 1.04
CA ASN A 108 5.96 4.97 -0.34
C ASN A 108 7.26 5.75 -0.55
N MET A 109 7.42 6.90 0.11
CA MET A 109 8.73 7.60 0.16
C MET A 109 9.79 6.73 0.83
N MET A 110 9.44 6.01 1.90
CA MET A 110 10.38 5.07 2.54
C MET A 110 10.77 3.93 1.60
N PHE A 111 9.86 3.36 0.82
CA PHE A 111 10.19 2.34 -0.19
C PHE A 111 11.20 2.87 -1.21
N GLU A 112 10.99 4.08 -1.74
CA GLU A 112 11.91 4.69 -2.72
C GLU A 112 13.29 4.96 -2.09
N LEU A 113 13.34 5.55 -0.89
CA LEU A 113 14.58 5.79 -0.17
C LEU A 113 15.30 4.47 0.19
N ASN A 114 14.56 3.42 0.53
CA ASN A 114 15.09 2.11 0.86
C ASN A 114 15.81 1.48 -0.35
N ARG A 115 15.17 1.48 -1.53
CA ARG A 115 15.82 1.01 -2.79
C ARG A 115 17.08 1.82 -3.08
N ARG A 116 16.98 3.15 -3.03
CA ARG A 116 18.13 4.00 -3.31
C ARG A 116 19.27 3.81 -2.31
N LEU A 117 18.94 3.64 -1.03
CA LEU A 117 19.94 3.35 0.01
C LEU A 117 20.60 1.99 -0.22
N ALA A 118 19.83 0.94 -0.53
CA ALA A 118 20.37 -0.38 -0.83
C ALA A 118 21.35 -0.34 -2.01
N GLN A 119 21.02 0.37 -3.10
CA GLN A 119 21.93 0.60 -4.24
C GLN A 119 23.25 1.25 -3.81
N LEU A 120 23.18 2.28 -2.96
CA LEU A 120 24.39 2.97 -2.46
C LEU A 120 25.22 2.03 -1.55
N MET A 121 24.55 1.28 -0.68
CA MET A 121 25.18 0.35 0.27
C MET A 121 25.75 -0.91 -0.40
N ASN A 122 25.42 -1.18 -1.65
CA ASN A 122 25.98 -2.33 -2.39
C ASN A 122 27.52 -2.25 -2.52
N ARG A 123 28.09 -1.04 -2.47
CA ARG A 123 29.53 -0.79 -2.53
C ARG A 123 30.26 -0.92 -1.19
N TYR A 124 29.53 -1.05 -0.08
CA TYR A 124 30.07 -0.99 1.27
C TYR A 124 29.70 -2.27 2.03
N GLU A 125 30.51 -3.32 1.88
CA GLU A 125 30.22 -4.67 2.37
C GLU A 125 30.23 -4.78 3.89
N ASP A 126 30.90 -3.84 4.59
CA ASP A 126 30.97 -3.81 6.04
C ASP A 126 29.62 -3.49 6.70
N TYR A 127 28.70 -2.83 5.97
CA TYR A 127 27.36 -2.56 6.49
C TYR A 127 26.46 -3.79 6.38
N GLN A 128 25.96 -4.22 7.52
CA GLN A 128 24.92 -5.25 7.61
C GLN A 128 23.55 -4.60 7.72
N VAL A 129 22.58 -5.16 7.01
CA VAL A 129 21.20 -4.65 7.02
C VAL A 129 20.28 -5.55 7.80
N GLU A 130 19.36 -4.95 8.57
CA GLU A 130 18.23 -5.64 9.20
C GLU A 130 16.98 -4.77 9.20
N ILE A 131 15.83 -5.44 9.30
CA ILE A 131 14.51 -4.78 9.36
C ILE A 131 13.86 -5.11 10.69
N THR A 132 13.25 -4.09 11.33
CA THR A 132 12.34 -4.29 12.46
C THR A 132 11.00 -3.69 12.13
N GLU A 133 9.92 -4.45 12.37
CA GLU A 133 8.56 -3.94 12.28
C GLU A 133 7.82 -4.13 13.60
N THR A 134 7.07 -3.11 14.02
CA THR A 134 6.27 -3.14 15.25
C THR A 134 4.82 -2.81 14.92
N HIS A 135 3.90 -3.66 15.36
CA HIS A 135 2.45 -3.47 15.22
C HIS A 135 1.71 -3.84 16.51
N HIS A 136 0.43 -3.49 16.55
CA HIS A 136 -0.47 -3.85 17.65
C HIS A 136 -0.57 -5.36 17.87
N VAL A 137 -0.91 -5.76 19.08
CA VAL A 137 -0.96 -7.18 19.51
C VAL A 137 -2.00 -8.04 18.74
N HIS A 138 -2.98 -7.40 18.09
CA HIS A 138 -4.02 -8.08 17.31
C HIS A 138 -3.63 -8.38 15.85
N LYS A 139 -2.43 -7.99 15.39
CA LYS A 139 -1.96 -8.29 14.04
C LYS A 139 -1.47 -9.73 13.96
N LEU A 140 -2.11 -10.52 13.10
CA LEU A 140 -1.87 -11.97 13.02
C LEU A 140 -0.70 -12.34 12.12
N ASP A 141 -0.54 -11.62 11.00
CA ASP A 141 0.55 -11.87 10.05
C ASP A 141 1.89 -11.36 10.59
N ALA A 142 2.93 -12.15 10.42
CA ALA A 142 4.33 -11.82 10.73
C ALA A 142 5.26 -12.54 9.73
N PRO A 143 6.17 -11.83 9.05
CA PRO A 143 6.28 -10.38 9.04
C PRO A 143 5.10 -9.70 8.33
N SER A 144 4.95 -8.37 8.54
CA SER A 144 3.95 -7.59 7.80
C SER A 144 4.28 -7.53 6.30
N GLY A 145 3.24 -7.41 5.45
CA GLY A 145 3.46 -7.24 4.00
C GLY A 145 4.38 -6.07 3.66
N THR A 146 4.32 -4.97 4.41
CA THR A 146 5.23 -3.81 4.25
C THR A 146 6.69 -4.17 4.56
N ALA A 147 6.95 -4.96 5.59
CA ALA A 147 8.30 -5.42 5.92
C ALA A 147 8.85 -6.37 4.84
N ILE A 148 7.99 -7.22 4.28
CA ILE A 148 8.36 -8.10 3.15
C ILE A 148 8.71 -7.26 1.92
N THR A 149 7.92 -6.23 1.59
CA THR A 149 8.22 -5.32 0.47
C THR A 149 9.58 -4.64 0.67
N LEU A 150 9.85 -4.08 1.86
CA LEU A 150 11.16 -3.47 2.18
C LEU A 150 12.31 -4.47 2.02
N ALA A 151 12.13 -5.71 2.45
CA ALA A 151 13.15 -6.75 2.32
C ALA A 151 13.40 -7.15 0.86
N ASN A 152 12.35 -7.30 0.07
CA ASN A 152 12.46 -7.59 -1.35
C ASN A 152 13.15 -6.45 -2.12
N ASP A 153 12.79 -5.18 -1.84
CA ASP A 153 13.48 -4.00 -2.40
C ASP A 153 14.99 -4.03 -2.10
N ILE A 154 15.38 -4.45 -0.87
CA ILE A 154 16.79 -4.59 -0.49
C ILE A 154 17.47 -5.73 -1.27
N ILE A 155 16.81 -6.88 -1.38
CA ILE A 155 17.34 -8.06 -2.09
C ILE A 155 17.55 -7.76 -3.58
N GLU A 156 16.63 -7.02 -4.21
CA GLU A 156 16.75 -6.64 -5.62
C GLU A 156 17.95 -5.72 -5.90
N GLU A 157 18.37 -4.90 -4.93
CA GLU A 157 19.38 -3.86 -5.12
C GLU A 157 20.72 -4.16 -4.42
N LEU A 158 20.77 -5.16 -3.56
CA LEU A 158 21.94 -5.51 -2.75
C LEU A 158 22.45 -6.91 -3.09
N ASP A 159 23.37 -7.01 -4.07
CA ASP A 159 23.87 -8.26 -4.68
C ASP A 159 24.27 -9.36 -3.69
N ARG A 160 24.67 -8.99 -2.46
CA ARG A 160 25.04 -9.94 -1.40
C ARG A 160 23.88 -10.46 -0.57
N LYS A 161 22.63 -10.12 -0.91
CA LYS A 161 21.41 -10.59 -0.23
C LYS A 161 20.53 -11.37 -1.21
N GLU A 162 20.10 -12.58 -0.80
CA GLU A 162 19.37 -13.50 -1.65
C GLU A 162 17.95 -13.79 -1.12
N GLU A 163 17.77 -13.76 0.21
CA GLU A 163 16.50 -14.06 0.87
C GLU A 163 16.31 -13.22 2.14
N TRP A 164 15.08 -13.16 2.63
CA TRP A 164 14.80 -12.66 3.96
C TRP A 164 14.36 -13.78 4.90
N GLN A 165 14.59 -13.63 6.20
CA GLN A 165 14.11 -14.56 7.21
C GLN A 165 13.59 -13.82 8.44
N LEU A 166 12.46 -14.32 8.98
CA LEU A 166 11.95 -13.86 10.26
C LEU A 166 12.90 -14.35 11.39
N LYS A 167 13.36 -13.42 12.23
CA LYS A 167 14.10 -13.78 13.46
C LYS A 167 13.12 -14.38 14.46
N ASP A 168 13.39 -15.59 14.94
CA ASP A 168 12.62 -16.21 16.02
C ASP A 168 12.76 -15.39 17.31
N GLY A 169 11.62 -15.04 17.94
CA GLY A 169 11.57 -14.21 19.15
C GLY A 169 12.19 -14.81 20.42
N GLU A 170 12.66 -16.05 20.37
CA GLU A 170 13.28 -16.79 21.48
C GLU A 170 14.81 -16.86 21.37
N GLY A 171 15.52 -15.75 21.19
CA GLY A 171 16.95 -15.65 21.55
C GLY A 171 17.90 -16.80 21.19
N ARG A 172 17.45 -17.79 20.43
CA ARG A 172 18.31 -18.80 19.84
C ARG A 172 19.03 -18.15 18.67
N HIS A 173 20.23 -17.65 18.92
CA HIS A 173 21.19 -17.14 17.95
C HIS A 173 21.53 -18.23 16.92
N ARG A 174 20.59 -18.60 16.08
CA ARG A 174 20.93 -19.24 14.82
C ARG A 174 21.64 -18.16 14.03
N ARG A 175 22.94 -18.31 13.87
CA ARG A 175 23.78 -17.39 13.09
C ARG A 175 23.17 -17.37 11.69
N LEU A 176 22.40 -16.32 11.38
CA LEU A 176 21.84 -16.15 10.06
C LEU A 176 22.98 -16.09 9.04
N LYS A 177 22.77 -16.65 7.88
CA LYS A 177 23.75 -16.56 6.81
C LYS A 177 23.93 -15.10 6.41
N LYS A 178 25.08 -14.77 5.83
CA LYS A 178 25.39 -13.40 5.40
C LYS A 178 24.49 -12.89 4.25
N ASP A 179 23.95 -13.81 3.46
CA ASP A 179 23.06 -13.58 2.32
C ASP A 179 21.58 -13.33 2.70
N VAL A 180 21.27 -13.37 3.99
CA VAL A 180 19.90 -13.17 4.51
C VAL A 180 19.70 -11.72 4.96
N VAL A 181 18.51 -11.16 4.68
CA VAL A 181 17.98 -9.94 5.32
C VAL A 181 17.12 -10.38 6.51
N PRO A 182 17.58 -10.12 7.75
CA PRO A 182 16.79 -10.48 8.93
C PRO A 182 15.60 -9.54 9.12
N ILE A 183 14.42 -10.10 9.44
CA ILE A 183 13.25 -9.31 9.84
C ILE A 183 12.88 -9.68 11.27
N THR A 184 12.75 -8.68 12.14
CA THR A 184 12.22 -8.81 13.49
C THR A 184 10.81 -8.27 13.53
N SER A 185 9.84 -9.07 13.96
CA SER A 185 8.44 -8.66 14.13
C SER A 185 8.12 -8.48 15.61
N VAL A 186 7.75 -7.27 16.00
CA VAL A 186 7.35 -6.92 17.37
C VAL A 186 5.84 -6.70 17.41
N ARG A 187 5.19 -7.17 18.47
CA ARG A 187 3.77 -6.94 18.76
C ARG A 187 3.65 -6.22 20.08
N GLU A 188 3.18 -4.96 20.04
CA GLU A 188 3.19 -4.08 21.21
C GLU A 188 1.95 -3.17 21.23
N GLY A 189 1.17 -3.26 22.30
CA GLY A 189 0.02 -2.39 22.58
C GLY A 189 -0.89 -2.18 21.37
N GLU A 190 -1.19 -0.91 21.07
CA GLU A 190 -2.02 -0.47 19.92
C GLU A 190 -1.21 0.25 18.84
N VAL A 191 0.07 -0.10 18.68
CA VAL A 191 0.96 0.51 17.69
C VAL A 191 0.39 0.32 16.28
N ALA A 192 0.13 1.41 15.57
CA ALA A 192 -0.48 1.39 14.24
C ALA A 192 0.43 0.80 13.16
N GLY A 193 1.75 0.93 13.33
CA GLY A 193 2.80 0.38 12.48
C GLY A 193 4.05 1.23 12.48
N ILE A 194 5.17 0.62 12.85
CA ILE A 194 6.52 1.21 12.74
C ILE A 194 7.35 0.26 11.89
N HIS A 195 8.14 0.81 10.97
CA HIS A 195 9.08 0.05 10.16
C HIS A 195 10.43 0.75 10.20
N GLU A 196 11.46 -0.01 10.47
CA GLU A 196 12.83 0.45 10.59
C GLU A 196 13.73 -0.43 9.73
N VAL A 197 14.54 0.20 8.88
CA VAL A 197 15.62 -0.45 8.12
C VAL A 197 16.91 0.12 8.63
N VAL A 198 17.76 -0.73 9.16
CA VAL A 198 19.01 -0.36 9.81
C VAL A 198 20.18 -0.95 9.04
N TYR A 199 21.12 -0.10 8.64
CA TYR A 199 22.43 -0.49 8.12
C TYR A 199 23.45 -0.17 9.20
N GLU A 200 24.16 -1.18 9.68
CA GLU A 200 25.12 -1.07 10.79
C GLU A 200 26.50 -1.58 10.40
N SER A 201 27.53 -0.85 10.78
CA SER A 201 28.94 -1.19 10.66
C SER A 201 29.65 -1.02 12.00
N ASP A 202 30.95 -1.32 12.06
CA ASP A 202 31.75 -1.10 13.26
C ASP A 202 31.96 0.38 13.58
N VAL A 203 31.65 1.30 12.67
CA VAL A 203 31.93 2.74 12.82
C VAL A 203 30.70 3.60 13.02
N ASP A 204 29.56 3.22 12.43
CA ASP A 204 28.30 3.97 12.54
C ASP A 204 27.08 3.13 12.18
N THR A 205 25.91 3.71 12.41
CA THR A 205 24.60 3.14 12.08
C THR A 205 23.80 4.15 11.25
N LEU A 206 23.23 3.71 10.14
CA LEU A 206 22.28 4.49 9.35
C LEU A 206 20.90 3.85 9.41
N MET A 207 19.86 4.63 9.74
CA MET A 207 18.50 4.12 9.93
C MET A 207 17.50 4.90 9.08
N LEU A 208 16.65 4.18 8.37
CA LEU A 208 15.38 4.69 7.82
C LEU A 208 14.23 4.24 8.73
N ARG A 209 13.41 5.18 9.18
CA ARG A 209 12.28 4.87 10.06
C ARG A 209 11.00 5.57 9.59
N HIS A 210 9.92 4.79 9.46
CA HIS A 210 8.56 5.27 9.29
C HIS A 210 7.72 4.84 10.49
N SER A 211 6.94 5.78 11.05
CA SER A 211 6.02 5.52 12.16
C SER A 211 4.64 6.06 11.80
N ALA A 212 3.70 5.16 11.54
CA ALA A 212 2.31 5.51 11.30
C ALA A 212 1.64 5.93 12.61
N LYS A 213 0.99 7.09 12.64
CA LYS A 213 0.23 7.55 13.80
C LYS A 213 -1.20 6.99 13.82
N SER A 214 -1.77 6.74 12.64
CA SER A 214 -3.11 6.18 12.47
C SER A 214 -3.34 5.79 11.01
N ARG A 215 -4.52 5.21 10.71
CA ARG A 215 -4.97 4.93 9.33
C ARG A 215 -5.27 6.19 8.50
N ARG A 216 -5.32 7.38 9.11
CA ARG A 216 -5.55 8.64 8.37
C ARG A 216 -4.53 8.86 7.26
N GLY A 217 -3.28 8.39 7.42
CA GLY A 217 -2.26 8.48 6.37
C GLY A 217 -2.60 7.68 5.11
N LEU A 218 -3.21 6.50 5.27
CA LEU A 218 -3.70 5.69 4.15
C LEU A 218 -4.91 6.35 3.46
N ALA A 219 -5.86 6.85 4.25
CA ALA A 219 -7.05 7.54 3.74
C ALA A 219 -6.67 8.82 2.98
N LEU A 220 -5.72 9.60 3.52
CA LEU A 220 -5.20 10.80 2.85
C LEU A 220 -4.58 10.45 1.49
N GLY A 221 -3.74 9.42 1.44
CA GLY A 221 -3.13 9.01 0.17
C GLY A 221 -4.16 8.53 -0.86
N ALA A 222 -5.23 7.85 -0.44
CA ALA A 222 -6.31 7.45 -1.33
C ALA A 222 -7.05 8.66 -1.92
N VAL A 223 -7.33 9.70 -1.12
CA VAL A 223 -7.93 10.95 -1.60
C VAL A 223 -6.98 11.72 -2.53
N LEU A 224 -5.69 11.77 -2.20
CA LEU A 224 -4.68 12.36 -3.08
C LEU A 224 -4.55 11.62 -4.42
N ALA A 225 -4.69 10.28 -4.41
CA ALA A 225 -4.75 9.51 -5.65
C ALA A 225 -5.98 9.86 -6.49
N CYS A 226 -7.14 10.13 -5.86
CA CYS A 226 -8.31 10.64 -6.57
C CYS A 226 -8.04 12.00 -7.23
N GLU A 227 -7.40 12.91 -6.50
CA GLU A 227 -7.03 14.24 -7.03
C GLU A 227 -6.02 14.11 -8.20
N PHE A 228 -5.04 13.23 -8.07
CA PHE A 228 -4.07 12.93 -9.12
C PHE A 228 -4.76 12.36 -10.37
N MET A 229 -5.73 11.46 -10.19
CA MET A 229 -6.42 10.78 -11.30
C MET A 229 -7.39 11.67 -12.08
N LYS A 230 -7.71 12.87 -11.58
CA LYS A 230 -8.67 13.78 -12.22
C LYS A 230 -8.29 14.08 -13.68
N GLY A 231 -9.13 13.64 -14.62
CA GLY A 231 -8.95 13.84 -16.06
C GLY A 231 -7.88 12.97 -16.71
N ARG A 232 -7.31 12.01 -15.97
CA ARG A 232 -6.33 11.04 -16.51
C ARG A 232 -7.03 9.79 -17.01
N LYS A 233 -6.43 9.13 -17.99
CA LYS A 233 -6.80 7.80 -18.50
C LYS A 233 -5.56 6.90 -18.46
N GLY A 234 -5.74 5.60 -18.26
CA GLY A 234 -4.68 4.62 -18.18
C GLY A 234 -4.49 4.05 -16.77
N TYR A 235 -3.43 3.28 -16.61
CA TYR A 235 -3.07 2.63 -15.34
C TYR A 235 -1.97 3.42 -14.62
N TYR A 236 -2.16 3.67 -13.33
CA TYR A 236 -1.26 4.42 -12.46
C TYR A 236 -1.07 3.76 -11.12
N THR A 237 0.03 4.08 -10.47
CA THR A 237 0.44 3.58 -9.15
C THR A 237 0.92 4.73 -8.25
N MET A 238 1.28 4.41 -7.00
CA MET A 238 1.89 5.40 -6.10
C MET A 238 3.20 5.97 -6.65
N LYS A 239 3.95 5.21 -7.43
CA LYS A 239 5.19 5.69 -8.06
C LYS A 239 4.89 6.85 -9.00
N ASP A 240 3.90 6.69 -9.89
CA ASP A 240 3.51 7.73 -10.85
C ASP A 240 2.98 9.00 -10.18
N MET A 241 2.38 8.87 -9.00
CA MET A 241 1.86 10.02 -8.24
C MET A 241 2.96 10.77 -7.49
N LEU A 242 4.08 10.12 -7.14
CA LEU A 242 5.17 10.71 -6.34
C LEU A 242 6.33 11.25 -7.18
N GLU A 243 6.40 10.91 -8.45
CA GLU A 243 7.31 11.50 -9.46
C GLU A 243 6.80 12.85 -9.96
#